data_f22dd81d9cc40d8049f7a0167b4a0fad
#
_entry.id   f22dd81d9cc40d8049f7a0167b4a0fad
#
_cell.length_a   1.000
_cell.length_b   1.000
_cell.length_c   1.000
_cell.angle_alpha   90.00
_cell.angle_beta   90.00
_cell.angle_gamma   90.00
#
_symmetry.space_group_name_H-M   'P 1'
#
loop_
_entity.id
_entity.type
_entity.pdbx_description
1 polymer ?
#
loop_
_entity_poly.entity_id
_entity_poly.type
_entity_poly.pdbx_seq_one_letter_code
_entity_poly.pdbx_strand_id
1 'polypeptide(L)'
;MKLDKKKRGSISIVITLLVIAIIGVILVKIYNPEEESFFIPCMLYKLTGIKCPGCGMTRSVHYLVNGNVKQALWYNLMLIPIIILVIYALYRYLRYLIKGEEIINKTLENSLKIFLVILLIFWVTRNLTTLFY
;
A
#
# COMPACT_ATOMS: atom_id res chain seq x y z
N MET A 1 -27.13 -17.50 -11.71
CA MET A 1 -26.89 -16.95 -10.35
C MET A 1 -27.02 -15.43 -10.40
N LYS A 2 -28.19 -14.85 -10.01
CA LYS A 2 -28.39 -13.39 -10.01
C LYS A 2 -27.59 -12.82 -8.82
N LEU A 3 -26.51 -12.13 -9.12
CA LEU A 3 -25.77 -11.37 -8.11
C LEU A 3 -26.68 -10.30 -7.51
N ASP A 4 -26.82 -10.29 -6.19
CA ASP A 4 -27.56 -9.29 -5.44
C ASP A 4 -27.06 -7.87 -5.81
N LYS A 5 -27.96 -6.90 -5.96
CA LYS A 5 -27.66 -5.51 -6.37
C LYS A 5 -26.52 -4.89 -5.53
N LYS A 6 -26.48 -5.23 -4.22
CA LYS A 6 -25.43 -4.82 -3.29
C LYS A 6 -24.04 -5.40 -3.66
N LYS A 7 -23.98 -6.68 -4.06
CA LYS A 7 -22.73 -7.32 -4.50
C LYS A 7 -22.21 -6.72 -5.82
N ARG A 8 -23.11 -6.42 -6.77
CA ARG A 8 -22.74 -5.77 -8.05
C ARG A 8 -22.12 -4.40 -7.84
N GLY A 9 -22.69 -3.57 -6.97
CA GLY A 9 -22.12 -2.27 -6.62
C GLY A 9 -20.72 -2.39 -5.99
N SER A 10 -20.55 -3.33 -5.06
CA SER A 10 -19.26 -3.59 -4.43
C SER A 10 -18.19 -4.06 -5.43
N ILE A 11 -18.55 -4.92 -6.38
CA ILE A 11 -17.64 -5.38 -7.45
C ILE A 11 -17.21 -4.20 -8.33
N SER A 12 -18.15 -3.34 -8.74
CA SER A 12 -17.83 -2.16 -9.56
C SER A 12 -16.82 -1.24 -8.87
N ILE A 13 -17.01 -0.96 -7.57
CA ILE A 13 -16.07 -0.13 -6.79
C ILE A 13 -14.67 -0.77 -6.77
N VAL A 14 -14.58 -2.07 -6.49
CA VAL A 14 -13.28 -2.75 -6.42
C VAL A 14 -12.59 -2.77 -7.79
N ILE A 15 -13.32 -3.02 -8.88
CA ILE A 15 -12.76 -2.95 -10.23
C ILE A 15 -12.23 -1.54 -10.53
N THR A 16 -12.99 -0.50 -10.20
CA THR A 16 -12.57 0.89 -10.40
C THR A 16 -11.29 1.20 -9.61
N LEU A 17 -11.23 0.79 -8.34
CA LEU A 17 -10.03 0.99 -7.52
C LEU A 17 -8.81 0.23 -8.05
N LEU A 18 -9.00 -1.01 -8.55
CA LEU A 18 -7.93 -1.79 -9.18
C LEU A 18 -7.42 -1.12 -10.46
N VAL A 19 -8.31 -0.61 -11.31
CA VAL A 19 -7.93 0.13 -12.52
C VAL A 19 -7.12 1.37 -12.17
N ILE A 20 -7.57 2.16 -11.20
CA ILE A 20 -6.84 3.35 -10.73
C ILE A 20 -5.45 2.95 -10.18
N ALA A 21 -5.38 1.88 -9.38
CA ALA A 21 -4.12 1.39 -8.85
C ALA A 21 -3.15 0.93 -9.95
N ILE A 22 -3.64 0.22 -10.97
CA ILE A 22 -2.83 -0.21 -12.12
C ILE A 22 -2.31 0.99 -12.89
N ILE A 23 -3.15 1.98 -13.18
CA ILE A 23 -2.73 3.23 -13.84
C ILE A 23 -1.66 3.92 -13.01
N GLY A 24 -1.86 4.04 -11.69
CA GLY A 24 -0.87 4.62 -10.78
C GLY A 24 0.48 3.89 -10.81
N VAL A 25 0.47 2.56 -10.82
CA VAL A 25 1.69 1.73 -10.92
C VAL A 25 2.39 1.94 -12.27
N ILE A 26 1.62 2.02 -13.38
CA ILE A 26 2.18 2.28 -14.71
C ILE A 26 2.84 3.66 -14.77
N LEU A 27 2.19 4.69 -14.23
CA LEU A 27 2.75 6.04 -14.15
C LEU A 27 4.05 6.06 -13.34
N VAL A 28 4.05 5.43 -12.16
CA VAL A 28 5.25 5.33 -11.30
C VAL A 28 6.36 4.51 -11.97
N LYS A 29 6.03 3.54 -12.82
CA LYS A 29 7.04 2.79 -13.60
C LYS A 29 7.71 3.65 -14.67
N ILE A 30 6.93 4.47 -15.39
CA ILE A 30 7.41 5.27 -16.53
C ILE A 30 8.16 6.52 -16.03
N TYR A 31 7.59 7.22 -15.05
CA TYR A 31 8.16 8.46 -14.53
C TYR A 31 9.01 8.19 -13.29
N ASN A 32 10.27 8.62 -13.33
CA ASN A 32 11.16 8.46 -12.19
C ASN A 32 10.79 9.46 -11.08
N PRO A 33 10.33 8.99 -9.91
CA PRO A 33 9.93 9.89 -8.83
C PRO A 33 11.08 10.63 -8.13
N GLU A 34 12.32 10.44 -8.56
CA GLU A 34 13.49 11.19 -8.09
C GLU A 34 13.76 12.43 -8.96
N GLU A 35 13.45 12.35 -10.24
CA GLU A 35 13.75 13.39 -11.22
C GLU A 35 12.54 14.29 -11.51
N GLU A 36 11.33 13.72 -11.39
CA GLU A 36 10.10 14.41 -11.74
C GLU A 36 9.50 15.19 -10.56
N SER A 37 9.30 16.48 -10.75
CA SER A 37 8.63 17.37 -9.78
C SER A 37 7.11 17.11 -9.63
N PHE A 38 6.54 16.26 -10.47
CA PHE A 38 5.11 15.93 -10.46
C PHE A 38 4.68 15.16 -9.19
N PHE A 39 5.60 14.41 -8.56
CA PHE A 39 5.27 13.66 -7.36
C PHE A 39 5.21 14.57 -6.14
N ILE A 40 4.05 14.53 -5.46
CA ILE A 40 3.79 15.36 -4.28
C ILE A 40 4.82 15.03 -3.18
N PRO A 41 5.65 16.01 -2.76
CA PRO A 41 6.58 15.79 -1.67
C PRO A 41 5.85 15.60 -0.35
N CYS A 42 6.48 14.88 0.59
CA CYS A 42 5.88 14.68 1.91
C CYS A 42 5.72 16.02 2.66
N MET A 43 4.46 16.45 2.84
CA MET A 43 4.13 17.69 3.53
C MET A 43 4.61 17.67 4.99
N LEU A 44 4.50 16.53 5.67
CA LEU A 44 4.99 16.38 7.05
C LEU A 44 6.49 16.63 7.13
N TYR A 45 7.26 16.04 6.21
CA TYR A 45 8.71 16.24 6.17
C TYR A 45 9.11 17.69 5.85
N LYS A 46 8.39 18.35 4.93
CA LYS A 46 8.63 19.77 4.61
C LYS A 46 8.37 20.71 5.79
N LEU A 47 7.36 20.42 6.59
CA LEU A 47 6.95 21.31 7.70
C LEU A 47 7.70 21.03 9.00
N THR A 48 8.01 19.77 9.29
CA THR A 48 8.53 19.36 10.61
C THR A 48 9.93 18.73 10.56
N GLY A 49 10.43 18.38 9.38
CA GLY A 49 11.64 17.57 9.22
C GLY A 49 11.46 16.09 9.58
N ILE A 50 10.28 15.69 10.06
CA ILE A 50 9.99 14.31 10.45
C ILE A 50 9.51 13.51 9.24
N LYS A 51 10.14 12.39 8.95
CA LYS A 51 9.73 11.49 7.87
C LYS A 51 8.45 10.74 8.26
N CYS A 52 7.39 10.84 7.45
CA CYS A 52 6.19 10.03 7.66
C CYS A 52 6.45 8.54 7.33
N PRO A 53 5.66 7.59 7.83
CA PRO A 53 5.86 6.16 7.53
C PRO A 53 5.67 5.82 6.04
N GLY A 54 4.97 6.66 5.28
CA GLY A 54 4.79 6.54 3.82
C GLY A 54 5.85 7.24 2.98
N CYS A 55 6.78 7.99 3.58
CA CYS A 55 7.84 8.67 2.83
C CYS A 55 8.67 7.66 2.02
N GLY A 56 8.92 7.96 0.73
CA GLY A 56 9.64 7.08 -0.18
C GLY A 56 8.83 5.89 -0.70
N MET A 57 7.54 5.76 -0.38
CA MET A 57 6.69 4.66 -0.88
C MET A 57 6.61 4.67 -2.42
N THR A 58 6.46 5.84 -3.04
CA THR A 58 6.39 5.96 -4.50
C THR A 58 7.70 5.50 -5.15
N ARG A 59 8.85 5.89 -4.59
CA ARG A 59 10.17 5.42 -5.04
C ARG A 59 10.33 3.92 -4.83
N SER A 60 9.88 3.42 -3.67
CA SER A 60 9.88 1.99 -3.35
C SER A 60 9.08 1.18 -4.38
N VAL A 61 7.87 1.63 -4.76
CA VAL A 61 7.07 1.00 -5.81
C VAL A 61 7.76 1.09 -7.17
N HIS A 62 8.34 2.25 -7.53
CA HIS A 62 9.08 2.43 -8.79
C HIS A 62 10.20 1.40 -8.92
N TYR A 63 11.06 1.26 -7.91
CA TYR A 63 12.16 0.30 -7.94
C TYR A 63 11.67 -1.15 -7.93
N LEU A 64 10.57 -1.45 -7.22
CA LEU A 64 9.99 -2.79 -7.20
C LEU A 64 9.50 -3.21 -8.59
N VAL A 65 8.73 -2.34 -9.27
CA VAL A 65 8.16 -2.66 -10.60
C VAL A 65 9.23 -2.68 -11.71
N ASN A 66 10.40 -2.08 -11.47
CA ASN A 66 11.58 -2.15 -12.32
C ASN A 66 12.53 -3.30 -11.94
N GLY A 67 12.13 -4.19 -11.01
CA GLY A 67 12.88 -5.39 -10.63
C GLY A 67 13.99 -5.18 -9.61
N ASN A 68 14.19 -3.96 -9.12
CA ASN A 68 15.23 -3.66 -8.12
C ASN A 68 14.67 -3.73 -6.69
N VAL A 69 14.46 -4.95 -6.22
CA VAL A 69 13.87 -5.22 -4.88
C VAL A 69 14.71 -4.63 -3.76
N LYS A 70 16.05 -4.71 -3.84
CA LYS A 70 16.95 -4.18 -2.80
C LYS A 70 16.74 -2.68 -2.61
N GLN A 71 16.69 -1.94 -3.69
CA GLN A 71 16.48 -0.50 -3.65
C GLN A 71 15.06 -0.12 -3.24
N ALA A 72 14.07 -0.91 -3.66
CA ALA A 72 12.69 -0.74 -3.21
C ALA A 72 12.59 -0.81 -1.67
N LEU A 73 13.18 -1.81 -1.05
CA LEU A 73 13.19 -1.98 0.41
C LEU A 73 14.00 -0.91 1.14
N TRP A 74 15.07 -0.42 0.51
CA TRP A 74 15.86 0.70 1.05
C TRP A 74 15.01 1.98 1.20
N TYR A 75 14.16 2.29 0.21
CA TYR A 75 13.29 3.46 0.27
C TYR A 75 12.15 3.30 1.27
N ASN A 76 11.51 2.13 1.32
CA ASN A 76 10.46 1.90 2.31
C ASN A 76 10.22 0.40 2.58
N LEU A 77 10.65 -0.05 3.76
CA LEU A 77 10.48 -1.44 4.19
C LEU A 77 8.99 -1.81 4.41
N MET A 78 8.11 -0.82 4.65
CA MET A 78 6.67 -1.03 4.81
C MET A 78 5.98 -1.55 3.54
N LEU A 79 6.65 -1.50 2.39
CA LEU A 79 6.13 -2.06 1.14
C LEU A 79 5.74 -3.54 1.28
N ILE A 80 6.56 -4.35 1.97
CA ILE A 80 6.30 -5.79 2.16
C ILE A 80 5.02 -6.04 2.97
N PRO A 81 4.86 -5.53 4.21
CA PRO A 81 3.65 -5.78 4.98
C PRO A 81 2.39 -5.20 4.31
N ILE A 82 2.49 -4.10 3.57
CA ILE A 82 1.37 -3.55 2.80
C ILE A 82 0.95 -4.53 1.69
N ILE A 83 1.89 -5.07 0.91
CA ILE A 83 1.58 -6.05 -0.15
C ILE A 83 0.88 -7.27 0.44
N ILE A 84 1.42 -7.83 1.52
CA ILE A 84 0.83 -8.99 2.20
C ILE A 84 -0.60 -8.69 2.66
N LEU A 85 -0.82 -7.54 3.27
CA LEU A 85 -2.13 -7.12 3.75
C LEU A 85 -3.14 -6.94 2.60
N VAL A 86 -2.71 -6.34 1.49
CA VAL A 86 -3.54 -6.15 0.29
C VAL A 86 -3.93 -7.50 -0.33
N ILE A 87 -2.97 -8.42 -0.48
CA ILE A 87 -3.23 -9.77 -1.00
C ILE A 87 -4.24 -10.51 -0.10
N TYR A 88 -4.06 -10.43 1.22
CA TYR A 88 -4.97 -11.06 2.17
C TYR A 88 -6.37 -10.43 2.13
N ALA A 89 -6.48 -9.11 2.04
CA ALA A 89 -7.75 -8.41 1.90
C ALA A 89 -8.48 -8.78 0.59
N LEU A 90 -7.75 -8.89 -0.53
CA LEU A 90 -8.30 -9.37 -1.82
C LEU A 90 -8.78 -10.80 -1.72
N TYR A 91 -8.01 -11.70 -1.09
CA TYR A 91 -8.44 -13.08 -0.85
C TYR A 91 -9.74 -13.13 -0.04
N ARG A 92 -9.85 -12.36 1.03
CA ARG A 92 -11.09 -12.26 1.85
C ARG A 92 -12.26 -11.73 1.04
N TYR A 93 -12.03 -10.72 0.20
CA TYR A 93 -13.04 -10.18 -0.69
C TYR A 93 -13.55 -11.22 -1.71
N LEU A 94 -12.67 -12.03 -2.29
CA LEU A 94 -13.05 -13.12 -3.17
C LEU A 94 -13.89 -14.19 -2.44
N ARG A 95 -13.51 -14.52 -1.20
CA ARG A 95 -14.30 -15.42 -0.33
C ARG A 95 -15.71 -14.88 -0.08
N TYR A 96 -15.83 -13.57 0.18
CA TYR A 96 -17.12 -12.90 0.31
C TYR A 96 -17.99 -13.04 -0.95
N LEU A 97 -17.40 -12.87 -2.14
CA LEU A 97 -18.14 -12.98 -3.40
C LEU A 97 -18.63 -14.40 -3.67
N ILE A 98 -17.77 -15.40 -3.43
CA ILE A 98 -18.02 -16.81 -3.78
C ILE A 98 -18.88 -17.47 -2.71
N LYS A 99 -18.51 -17.36 -1.44
CA LYS A 99 -19.13 -18.09 -0.33
C LYS A 99 -20.10 -17.27 0.53
N GLY A 100 -20.15 -15.94 0.33
CA GLY A 100 -20.95 -15.05 1.15
C GLY A 100 -20.42 -14.84 2.57
N GLU A 101 -19.15 -15.21 2.83
CA GLU A 101 -18.51 -15.01 4.13
C GLU A 101 -18.31 -13.52 4.41
N GLU A 102 -18.31 -13.12 5.67
CA GLU A 102 -18.01 -11.73 6.03
C GLU A 102 -16.59 -11.32 5.59
N ILE A 103 -16.45 -10.12 5.03
CA ILE A 103 -15.15 -9.58 4.59
C ILE A 103 -14.24 -9.39 5.81
N ILE A 104 -14.77 -8.75 6.85
CA ILE A 104 -14.04 -8.48 8.09
C ILE A 104 -14.25 -9.67 9.03
N ASN A 105 -13.19 -10.38 9.29
CA ASN A 105 -13.14 -11.43 10.30
C ASN A 105 -12.12 -11.07 11.38
N LYS A 106 -12.16 -11.78 12.49
CA LYS A 106 -11.26 -11.56 13.63
C LYS A 106 -9.77 -11.63 13.23
N THR A 107 -9.44 -12.45 12.24
CA THR A 107 -8.06 -12.56 11.73
C THR A 107 -7.63 -11.30 10.99
N LEU A 108 -8.48 -10.74 10.11
CA LEU A 108 -8.19 -9.49 9.40
C LEU A 108 -8.09 -8.31 10.38
N GLU A 109 -8.99 -8.26 11.35
CA GLU A 109 -8.95 -7.24 12.42
C GLU A 109 -7.63 -7.30 13.21
N ASN A 110 -7.21 -8.51 13.61
CA ASN A 110 -5.94 -8.70 14.30
C ASN A 110 -4.74 -8.35 13.41
N SER A 111 -4.78 -8.72 12.12
CA SER A 111 -3.72 -8.36 11.15
C SER A 111 -3.59 -6.84 11.01
N LEU A 112 -4.70 -6.11 11.00
CA LEU A 112 -4.68 -4.64 10.96
C LEU A 112 -4.10 -4.03 12.24
N LYS A 113 -4.43 -4.59 13.41
CA LYS A 113 -3.84 -4.15 14.69
C LYS A 113 -2.33 -4.37 14.72
N ILE A 114 -1.88 -5.55 14.31
CA ILE A 114 -0.45 -5.89 14.21
C ILE A 114 0.24 -4.94 13.21
N PHE A 115 -0.38 -4.70 12.05
CA PHE A 115 0.16 -3.77 11.06
C PHE A 115 0.32 -2.35 11.60
N LEU A 116 -0.65 -1.84 12.39
CA LEU A 116 -0.55 -0.53 13.04
C LEU A 116 0.64 -0.47 14.02
N VAL A 117 0.84 -1.52 14.80
CA VAL A 117 1.98 -1.58 15.73
C VAL A 117 3.30 -1.57 14.96
N ILE A 118 3.42 -2.39 13.90
CA ILE A 118 4.62 -2.43 13.04
C ILE A 118 4.87 -1.05 12.41
N LEU A 119 3.82 -0.39 11.92
CA LEU A 119 3.89 0.93 11.31
C LEU A 119 4.39 1.99 12.30
N LEU A 120 3.92 1.97 13.56
CA LEU A 120 4.38 2.87 14.60
C LEU A 120 5.85 2.62 14.96
N ILE A 121 6.24 1.37 15.15
CA ILE A 121 7.64 1.00 15.42
C ILE A 121 8.54 1.46 14.27
N PHE A 122 8.15 1.18 13.03
CA PHE A 122 8.89 1.60 11.85
C PHE A 122 9.01 3.13 11.77
N TRP A 123 7.93 3.86 12.05
CA TRP A 123 7.95 5.32 12.04
C TRP A 123 8.93 5.89 13.05
N VAL A 124 8.92 5.37 14.28
CA VAL A 124 9.84 5.79 15.34
C VAL A 124 11.29 5.44 14.97
N THR A 125 11.56 4.19 14.62
CA THR A 125 12.91 3.74 14.27
C THR A 125 13.49 4.51 13.09
N ARG A 126 12.68 4.79 12.06
CA ARG A 126 13.10 5.55 10.88
C ARG A 126 13.50 6.99 11.18
N ASN A 127 12.91 7.61 12.20
CA ASN A 127 13.25 8.97 12.61
C ASN A 127 14.39 9.03 13.63
N LEU A 128 14.66 7.94 14.33
CA LEU A 128 15.78 7.82 15.26
C LEU A 128 17.07 7.33 14.58
N THR A 129 16.95 6.62 13.47
CA THR A 129 18.11 6.04 12.76
C THR A 129 18.23 6.63 11.37
N THR A 130 19.47 6.79 10.89
CA THR A 130 19.80 7.17 9.50
C THR A 130 19.89 5.97 8.56
N LEU A 131 19.48 4.77 9.00
CA LEU A 131 19.62 3.51 8.26
C LEU A 131 18.74 3.42 7.01
N PHE A 132 17.65 4.17 6.94
CA PHE A 132 16.72 4.21 5.81
C PHE A 132 16.64 5.63 5.25
N TYR A 133 16.42 5.69 3.94
CA TYR A 133 16.22 6.97 3.24
C TYR A 133 15.29 7.91 3.97
#